data_84ae32501e703c9340ed3fe68b298715
#
_entry.id   84ae32501e703c9340ed3fe68b298715
#
_cell.length_a   1.000
_cell.length_b   1.000
_cell.length_c   1.000
_cell.angle_alpha   90.00
_cell.angle_beta   90.00
_cell.angle_gamma   90.00
#
_symmetry.space_group_name_H-M   'P 1'
#
loop_
_entity.id
_entity.type
_entity.pdbx_description
1 polymer ?
#
loop_
_entity_poly.entity_id
_entity_poly.type
_entity_poly.pdbx_seq_one_letter_code
_entity_poly.pdbx_strand_id
1 'polypeptide(L)'
;MNRFRKNTRRTEFTLVELLVVIAVIAILAAMLLPALNSAREKARTVQCANASRQMGLSVSMYQNDYDEHFPIVWHNKENNDAGQIGWAKTLILNKMMDSKLLVCPSVTTDTFKPLANHKTLNWWLWQNIVFGMNWTYQKSVTDTYKLSQVKRASQKVLIAETVKCNEEAPDASSQGHIRVANTRQNSGFGVPFARHNGLHDCNVVYTDLHVGTVRTPVVGKSGSDFFYKFILESDKNWKPED
;
A
#
# COMPACT_ATOMS: atom_id res chain seq x y z
N MET A 1 -68.91 24.47 -29.34
CA MET A 1 -67.59 23.86 -29.04
C MET A 1 -66.93 24.66 -27.90
N ASN A 2 -67.14 24.23 -26.64
CA ASN A 2 -66.61 24.95 -25.45
C ASN A 2 -65.23 24.40 -25.10
N ARG A 3 -64.16 25.18 -25.29
CA ARG A 3 -62.80 24.86 -24.82
C ARG A 3 -62.73 25.18 -23.31
N PHE A 4 -62.67 24.13 -22.48
CA PHE A 4 -62.30 24.26 -21.08
C PHE A 4 -60.81 24.69 -20.98
N ARG A 5 -60.55 25.92 -20.59
CA ARG A 5 -59.22 26.41 -20.19
C ARG A 5 -58.92 25.85 -18.81
N LYS A 6 -58.02 24.84 -18.76
CA LYS A 6 -57.43 24.38 -17.51
C LYS A 6 -56.57 25.50 -16.94
N ASN A 7 -57.05 26.12 -15.87
CA ASN A 7 -56.35 27.16 -15.13
C ASN A 7 -55.33 26.44 -14.22
N THR A 8 -54.10 26.22 -14.71
CA THR A 8 -52.99 25.73 -13.89
C THR A 8 -52.52 26.85 -12.98
N ARG A 9 -52.89 26.80 -11.69
CA ARG A 9 -52.32 27.68 -10.66
C ARG A 9 -50.83 27.46 -10.65
N ARG A 10 -50.03 28.40 -11.11
CA ARG A 10 -48.58 28.43 -10.88
C ARG A 10 -48.39 28.77 -9.42
N THR A 11 -47.90 27.85 -8.63
CA THR A 11 -47.42 28.12 -7.28
C THR A 11 -46.17 29.01 -7.38
N GLU A 12 -46.24 30.21 -6.95
CA GLU A 12 -45.10 31.14 -6.91
C GLU A 12 -44.19 30.70 -5.79
N PHE A 13 -42.95 30.37 -6.14
CA PHE A 13 -41.92 29.93 -5.21
C PHE A 13 -41.23 31.16 -4.59
N THR A 14 -41.23 31.29 -3.28
CA THR A 14 -40.62 32.44 -2.59
C THR A 14 -39.11 32.25 -2.42
N LEU A 15 -38.36 33.35 -2.45
CA LEU A 15 -36.92 33.35 -2.13
C LEU A 15 -36.61 32.75 -0.76
N VAL A 16 -37.51 32.96 0.22
CA VAL A 16 -37.34 32.42 1.58
C VAL A 16 -37.49 30.92 1.63
N GLU A 17 -38.43 30.31 0.89
CA GLU A 17 -38.59 28.86 0.80
C GLU A 17 -37.33 28.21 0.21
N LEU A 18 -36.76 28.83 -0.82
CA LEU A 18 -35.48 28.30 -1.39
C LEU A 18 -34.34 28.41 -0.39
N LEU A 19 -34.24 29.54 0.30
CA LEU A 19 -33.17 29.83 1.26
C LEU A 19 -33.18 28.85 2.45
N VAL A 20 -34.39 28.57 3.00
CA VAL A 20 -34.54 27.61 4.09
C VAL A 20 -34.14 26.20 3.65
N VAL A 21 -34.50 25.76 2.45
CA VAL A 21 -34.14 24.44 1.94
C VAL A 21 -32.62 24.28 1.80
N ILE A 22 -31.94 25.27 1.20
CA ILE A 22 -30.47 25.19 1.07
C ILE A 22 -29.78 25.25 2.43
N ALA A 23 -30.31 26.02 3.40
CA ALA A 23 -29.77 26.09 4.75
C ALA A 23 -29.87 24.73 5.46
N VAL A 24 -31.02 24.03 5.36
CA VAL A 24 -31.18 22.70 5.95
C VAL A 24 -30.25 21.68 5.28
N ILE A 25 -30.13 21.70 3.93
CA ILE A 25 -29.20 20.83 3.20
C ILE A 25 -27.77 21.10 3.65
N ALA A 26 -27.36 22.35 3.81
CA ALA A 26 -26.01 22.72 4.24
C ALA A 26 -25.70 22.19 5.64
N ILE A 27 -26.65 22.30 6.59
CA ILE A 27 -26.48 21.76 7.95
C ILE A 27 -26.32 20.24 7.92
N LEU A 28 -27.20 19.55 7.19
CA LEU A 28 -27.13 18.07 7.07
C LEU A 28 -25.83 17.63 6.41
N ALA A 29 -25.41 18.30 5.34
CA ALA A 29 -24.15 18.01 4.66
C ALA A 29 -22.94 18.23 5.57
N ALA A 30 -22.93 19.31 6.36
CA ALA A 30 -21.82 19.60 7.29
C ALA A 30 -21.65 18.51 8.36
N MET A 31 -22.72 17.86 8.80
CA MET A 31 -22.67 16.74 9.74
C MET A 31 -22.23 15.42 9.05
N LEU A 32 -22.56 15.23 7.78
CA LEU A 32 -22.25 14.00 7.05
C LEU A 32 -20.80 13.95 6.52
N LEU A 33 -20.20 15.08 6.15
CA LEU A 33 -18.87 15.14 5.55
C LEU A 33 -17.77 14.50 6.42
N PRO A 34 -17.68 14.77 7.75
CA PRO A 34 -16.67 14.12 8.60
C PRO A 34 -16.82 12.59 8.65
N ALA A 35 -18.07 12.13 8.79
CA ALA A 35 -18.37 10.70 8.84
C ALA A 35 -18.03 9.98 7.51
N LEU A 36 -18.34 10.62 6.38
CA LEU A 36 -18.03 10.12 5.04
C LEU A 36 -16.51 10.01 4.80
N ASN A 37 -15.75 11.01 5.24
CA ASN A 37 -14.29 10.99 5.12
C ASN A 37 -13.68 9.83 5.95
N SER A 38 -14.16 9.63 7.18
CA SER A 38 -13.74 8.51 8.02
C SER A 38 -14.08 7.14 7.40
N ALA A 39 -15.29 6.99 6.87
CA ALA A 39 -15.74 5.77 6.19
C ALA A 39 -14.90 5.48 4.93
N ARG A 40 -14.58 6.52 4.14
CA ARG A 40 -13.74 6.39 2.95
C ARG A 40 -12.33 5.93 3.30
N GLU A 41 -11.74 6.47 4.37
CA GLU A 41 -10.40 6.06 4.79
C GLU A 41 -10.37 4.62 5.30
N LYS A 42 -11.38 4.19 6.06
CA LYS A 42 -11.53 2.78 6.45
C LYS A 42 -11.65 1.86 5.23
N ALA A 43 -12.43 2.26 4.22
CA ALA A 43 -12.56 1.49 2.98
C ALA A 43 -11.21 1.36 2.25
N ARG A 44 -10.41 2.42 2.16
CA ARG A 44 -9.05 2.40 1.58
C ARG A 44 -8.12 1.46 2.35
N THR A 45 -8.16 1.49 3.69
CA THR A 45 -7.37 0.59 4.54
C THR A 45 -7.71 -0.87 4.27
N VAL A 46 -9.00 -1.22 4.18
CA VAL A 46 -9.44 -2.59 3.87
C VAL A 46 -9.05 -3.01 2.46
N GLN A 47 -9.18 -2.12 1.47
CA GLN A 47 -8.74 -2.40 0.09
C GLN A 47 -7.24 -2.66 0.04
N CYS A 48 -6.43 -1.88 0.75
CA CYS A 48 -4.99 -2.06 0.83
C CYS A 48 -4.62 -3.37 1.52
N ALA A 49 -5.27 -3.73 2.62
CA ALA A 49 -5.08 -5.00 3.30
C ALA A 49 -5.43 -6.20 2.40
N ASN A 50 -6.50 -6.10 1.60
CA ASN A 50 -6.86 -7.12 0.63
C ASN A 50 -5.83 -7.24 -0.51
N ALA A 51 -5.30 -6.14 -1.01
CA ALA A 51 -4.21 -6.14 -1.98
C ALA A 51 -2.95 -6.80 -1.39
N SER A 52 -2.60 -6.47 -0.15
CA SER A 52 -1.50 -7.09 0.58
C SER A 52 -1.68 -8.60 0.70
N ARG A 53 -2.89 -9.07 1.04
CA ARG A 53 -3.19 -10.51 1.11
C ARG A 53 -3.01 -11.19 -0.25
N GLN A 54 -3.47 -10.58 -1.34
CA GLN A 54 -3.30 -11.13 -2.68
C GLN A 54 -1.82 -11.19 -3.08
N MET A 55 -1.01 -10.19 -2.71
CA MET A 55 0.44 -10.24 -2.91
C MET A 55 1.08 -11.40 -2.14
N GLY A 56 0.69 -11.64 -0.89
CA GLY A 56 1.14 -12.79 -0.11
C GLY A 56 0.79 -14.12 -0.77
N LEU A 57 -0.45 -14.27 -1.25
CA LEU A 57 -0.87 -15.46 -2.00
C LEU A 57 -0.07 -15.64 -3.30
N SER A 58 0.27 -14.56 -3.99
CA SER A 58 1.11 -14.62 -5.19
C SER A 58 2.54 -15.11 -4.87
N VAL A 59 3.08 -14.74 -3.71
CA VAL A 59 4.36 -15.29 -3.23
C VAL A 59 4.23 -16.79 -2.95
N SER A 60 3.13 -17.23 -2.32
CA SER A 60 2.89 -18.65 -2.06
C SER A 60 2.76 -19.46 -3.36
N MET A 61 2.09 -18.92 -4.38
CA MET A 61 2.05 -19.56 -5.71
C MET A 61 3.46 -19.74 -6.28
N TYR A 62 4.28 -18.69 -6.19
CA TYR A 62 5.67 -18.77 -6.61
C TYR A 62 6.45 -19.85 -5.86
N GLN A 63 6.30 -19.92 -4.53
CA GLN A 63 6.97 -20.94 -3.71
C GLN A 63 6.58 -22.36 -4.10
N ASN A 64 5.32 -22.61 -4.45
CA ASN A 64 4.87 -23.91 -4.94
C ASN A 64 5.55 -24.33 -6.25
N ASP A 65 5.82 -23.36 -7.15
CA ASP A 65 6.43 -23.63 -8.46
C ASP A 65 7.96 -23.65 -8.40
N TYR A 66 8.58 -23.07 -7.36
CA TYR A 66 10.02 -22.86 -7.24
C TYR A 66 10.61 -23.47 -5.96
N ASP A 67 10.23 -24.69 -5.61
CA ASP A 67 10.81 -25.49 -4.52
C ASP A 67 10.89 -24.74 -3.18
N GLU A 68 9.79 -24.10 -2.79
CA GLU A 68 9.62 -23.27 -1.57
C GLU A 68 10.47 -22.00 -1.50
N HIS A 69 11.25 -21.67 -2.52
CA HIS A 69 12.07 -20.47 -2.53
C HIS A 69 11.23 -19.19 -2.56
N PHE A 70 11.65 -18.18 -1.80
CA PHE A 70 11.09 -16.83 -1.96
C PHE A 70 11.53 -16.23 -3.30
N PRO A 71 10.71 -15.37 -3.93
CA PRO A 71 11.16 -14.64 -5.11
C PRO A 71 12.35 -13.75 -4.74
N ILE A 72 13.28 -13.59 -5.68
CA ILE A 72 14.43 -12.69 -5.50
C ILE A 72 13.92 -11.28 -5.25
N VAL A 73 14.28 -10.71 -4.11
CA VAL A 73 13.78 -9.39 -3.69
C VAL A 73 14.33 -8.32 -4.60
N TRP A 74 15.60 -8.44 -4.99
CA TRP A 74 16.26 -7.52 -5.88
C TRP A 74 17.47 -8.14 -6.56
N HIS A 75 17.56 -8.02 -7.87
CA HIS A 75 18.71 -8.40 -8.68
C HIS A 75 19.11 -7.26 -9.59
N ASN A 76 20.37 -6.84 -9.50
CA ASN A 76 20.98 -5.93 -10.47
C ASN A 76 21.76 -6.77 -11.47
N LYS A 77 21.24 -6.93 -12.69
CA LYS A 77 21.99 -7.55 -13.76
C LYS A 77 22.93 -6.51 -14.33
N GLU A 78 24.22 -6.71 -14.21
CA GLU A 78 25.23 -5.82 -14.80
C GLU A 78 24.90 -5.52 -16.27
N ASN A 79 24.92 -4.23 -16.61
CA ASN A 79 24.82 -3.71 -17.97
C ASN A 79 23.47 -3.67 -18.69
N ASN A 80 22.41 -3.15 -18.09
CA ASN A 80 21.39 -2.36 -18.79
C ASN A 80 20.08 -2.25 -18.01
N ASP A 81 19.37 -1.15 -18.16
CA ASP A 81 18.09 -0.79 -17.53
C ASP A 81 16.96 -1.82 -17.68
N ALA A 82 17.05 -2.70 -18.68
CA ALA A 82 16.10 -3.79 -18.92
C ALA A 82 16.29 -5.02 -17.99
N GLY A 83 17.41 -5.11 -17.25
CA GLY A 83 17.83 -6.30 -16.51
C GLY A 83 17.53 -6.31 -15.01
N GLN A 84 17.06 -5.23 -14.44
CA GLN A 84 16.73 -5.22 -13.00
C GLN A 84 15.43 -5.98 -12.74
N ILE A 85 15.54 -7.04 -11.94
CA ILE A 85 14.42 -7.90 -11.55
C ILE A 85 14.22 -7.76 -10.06
N GLY A 86 12.99 -7.53 -9.65
CA GLY A 86 12.59 -7.55 -8.24
C GLY A 86 11.41 -8.49 -8.05
N TRP A 87 11.12 -8.85 -6.81
CA TRP A 87 10.06 -9.79 -6.47
C TRP A 87 8.73 -9.52 -7.19
N ALA A 88 8.29 -8.27 -7.22
CA ALA A 88 7.04 -7.87 -7.86
C ALA A 88 7.07 -8.13 -9.38
N LYS A 89 8.18 -7.77 -10.06
CA LYS A 89 8.35 -8.02 -11.48
C LYS A 89 8.38 -9.52 -11.79
N THR A 90 9.06 -10.29 -10.97
CA THR A 90 9.10 -11.75 -11.10
C THR A 90 7.70 -12.34 -11.05
N LEU A 91 6.88 -11.96 -10.07
CA LEU A 91 5.51 -12.46 -9.93
C LEU A 91 4.59 -12.01 -11.09
N ILE A 92 4.73 -10.78 -11.58
CA ILE A 92 3.93 -10.28 -12.72
C ILE A 92 4.31 -10.97 -14.02
N LEU A 93 5.61 -11.16 -14.30
CA LEU A 93 6.07 -11.84 -15.51
C LEU A 93 5.65 -13.32 -15.54
N ASN A 94 5.59 -13.97 -14.38
CA ASN A 94 5.08 -15.33 -14.23
C ASN A 94 3.54 -15.39 -14.15
N LYS A 95 2.82 -14.28 -14.36
CA LYS A 95 1.36 -14.18 -14.33
C LYS A 95 0.72 -14.61 -12.99
N MET A 96 1.47 -14.52 -11.91
CA MET A 96 1.02 -14.84 -10.55
C MET A 96 0.43 -13.63 -9.83
N MET A 97 0.70 -12.41 -10.33
CA MET A 97 0.27 -11.17 -9.69
C MET A 97 -0.13 -10.12 -10.73
N ASP A 98 -1.19 -9.34 -10.45
CA ASP A 98 -1.54 -8.14 -11.24
C ASP A 98 -0.77 -6.93 -10.69
N SER A 99 -0.22 -6.11 -11.57
CA SER A 99 0.50 -4.88 -11.22
C SER A 99 -0.35 -3.84 -10.47
N LYS A 100 -1.68 -3.90 -10.61
CA LYS A 100 -2.62 -3.04 -9.88
C LYS A 100 -2.54 -3.21 -8.36
N LEU A 101 -2.11 -4.38 -7.88
CA LEU A 101 -1.96 -4.64 -6.45
C LEU A 101 -0.85 -3.82 -5.81
N LEU A 102 0.11 -3.32 -6.59
CA LEU A 102 1.25 -2.55 -6.10
C LEU A 102 0.91 -1.09 -5.77
N VAL A 103 -0.33 -0.67 -6.01
CA VAL A 103 -0.80 0.71 -5.77
C VAL A 103 -1.68 0.75 -4.53
N CYS A 104 -1.27 1.52 -3.52
CA CYS A 104 -2.11 1.78 -2.36
C CYS A 104 -3.19 2.82 -2.70
N PRO A 105 -4.48 2.58 -2.40
CA PRO A 105 -5.57 3.52 -2.68
C PRO A 105 -5.45 4.88 -1.97
N SER A 106 -4.63 4.97 -0.91
CA SER A 106 -4.36 6.23 -0.19
C SER A 106 -3.29 7.08 -0.88
N VAL A 107 -2.57 6.53 -1.87
CA VAL A 107 -1.59 7.30 -2.66
C VAL A 107 -2.29 8.03 -3.79
N THR A 108 -2.26 9.36 -3.75
CA THR A 108 -2.99 10.23 -4.69
C THR A 108 -2.13 10.77 -5.83
N THR A 109 -0.83 10.48 -5.85
CA THR A 109 0.09 11.04 -6.85
C THR A 109 -0.02 10.33 -8.20
N ASP A 110 0.07 11.11 -9.27
CA ASP A 110 0.09 10.62 -10.66
C ASP A 110 1.29 9.72 -10.97
N THR A 111 2.32 9.74 -10.12
CA THR A 111 3.55 8.96 -10.24
C THR A 111 3.29 7.44 -10.29
N PHE A 112 2.21 6.97 -9.67
CA PHE A 112 1.86 5.53 -9.62
C PHE A 112 0.84 5.09 -10.67
N LYS A 113 0.22 6.02 -11.43
CA LYS A 113 -0.72 5.67 -12.51
C LYS A 113 -0.12 4.75 -13.58
N PRO A 114 1.16 4.91 -13.99
CA PRO A 114 1.77 4.02 -14.97
C PRO A 114 1.92 2.57 -14.52
N LEU A 115 1.91 2.29 -13.20
CA LEU A 115 1.95 0.92 -12.68
C LEU A 115 0.73 0.08 -13.08
N ALA A 116 -0.38 0.71 -13.42
CA ALA A 116 -1.54 0.02 -13.98
C ALA A 116 -1.30 -0.56 -15.39
N ASN A 117 -0.22 -0.14 -16.07
CA ASN A 117 0.12 -0.62 -17.41
C ASN A 117 1.52 -1.27 -17.41
N HIS A 118 1.57 -2.59 -17.19
CA HIS A 118 2.79 -3.38 -17.07
C HIS A 118 3.73 -3.33 -18.30
N LYS A 119 3.26 -2.87 -19.46
CA LYS A 119 4.07 -2.79 -20.69
C LYS A 119 5.13 -1.67 -20.66
N THR A 120 4.98 -0.68 -19.78
CA THR A 120 5.85 0.49 -19.69
C THR A 120 6.68 0.55 -18.41
N LEU A 121 6.72 -0.54 -17.65
CA LEU A 121 7.44 -0.61 -16.38
C LEU A 121 8.95 -0.58 -16.61
N ASN A 122 9.53 0.61 -16.55
CA ASN A 122 10.97 0.79 -16.48
C ASN A 122 11.49 0.60 -15.04
N TRP A 123 12.79 0.43 -14.87
CA TRP A 123 13.41 0.15 -13.57
C TRP A 123 13.09 1.21 -12.49
N TRP A 124 12.95 2.48 -12.87
CA TRP A 124 12.67 3.57 -11.95
C TRP A 124 11.29 3.42 -11.26
N LEU A 125 10.29 2.98 -12.01
CA LEU A 125 8.94 2.74 -11.47
C LEU A 125 8.93 1.58 -10.49
N TRP A 126 9.73 0.53 -10.73
CA TRP A 126 9.84 -0.61 -9.82
C TRP A 126 10.48 -0.27 -8.49
N GLN A 127 11.29 0.77 -8.43
CA GLN A 127 11.88 1.26 -7.19
C GLN A 127 10.93 2.16 -6.39
N ASN A 128 9.81 2.58 -6.96
CA ASN A 128 8.91 3.56 -6.39
C ASN A 128 7.52 2.99 -6.04
N ILE A 129 7.39 1.67 -5.95
CA ILE A 129 6.16 1.02 -5.47
C ILE A 129 6.01 1.21 -3.97
N VAL A 130 4.76 1.22 -3.51
CA VAL A 130 4.46 1.46 -2.07
C VAL A 130 4.63 0.23 -1.19
N PHE A 131 4.88 -0.93 -1.77
CA PHE A 131 5.06 -2.19 -1.04
C PHE A 131 6.47 -2.73 -1.24
N GLY A 132 7.15 -3.04 -0.15
CA GLY A 132 8.47 -3.65 -0.13
C GLY A 132 8.42 -5.06 0.44
N MET A 133 9.17 -5.96 -0.19
CA MET A 133 9.42 -7.28 0.35
C MET A 133 10.64 -7.25 1.27
N ASN A 134 10.57 -8.01 2.34
CA ASN A 134 11.64 -8.10 3.32
C ASN A 134 12.94 -8.61 2.68
N TRP A 135 13.97 -7.78 2.72
CA TRP A 135 15.26 -8.03 2.12
C TRP A 135 15.99 -9.24 2.71
N THR A 136 15.75 -9.57 3.98
CA THR A 136 16.45 -10.65 4.66
C THR A 136 16.12 -12.05 4.13
N TYR A 137 15.07 -12.20 3.29
CA TYR A 137 14.76 -13.45 2.59
C TYR A 137 15.70 -13.74 1.40
N GLN A 138 16.53 -12.78 1.02
CA GLN A 138 17.54 -12.96 -0.03
C GLN A 138 18.91 -13.17 0.58
N LYS A 139 19.55 -14.31 0.28
CA LYS A 139 20.88 -14.69 0.74
C LYS A 139 21.98 -14.09 -0.14
N SER A 140 21.75 -14.14 -1.45
CA SER A 140 22.67 -13.62 -2.47
C SER A 140 21.90 -13.09 -3.68
N VAL A 141 22.60 -12.65 -4.70
CA VAL A 141 21.99 -12.13 -5.94
C VAL A 141 21.13 -13.19 -6.66
N THR A 142 21.42 -14.47 -6.43
CA THR A 142 20.77 -15.61 -7.11
C THR A 142 20.14 -16.61 -6.16
N ASP A 143 20.25 -16.42 -4.83
CA ASP A 143 19.76 -17.36 -3.83
C ASP A 143 18.88 -16.70 -2.79
N THR A 144 17.84 -17.43 -2.39
CA THR A 144 16.85 -17.00 -1.39
C THR A 144 16.63 -18.12 -0.36
N TYR A 145 16.06 -17.75 0.79
CA TYR A 145 15.59 -18.74 1.76
C TYR A 145 14.40 -19.52 1.19
N LYS A 146 14.22 -20.74 1.69
CA LYS A 146 13.01 -21.54 1.51
C LYS A 146 12.03 -21.27 2.64
N LEU A 147 10.75 -21.47 2.37
CA LEU A 147 9.69 -21.32 3.38
C LEU A 147 9.93 -22.23 4.58
N SER A 148 10.35 -23.48 4.35
CA SER A 148 10.68 -24.47 5.38
C SER A 148 11.83 -24.07 6.30
N GLN A 149 12.66 -23.11 5.90
CA GLN A 149 13.78 -22.58 6.70
C GLN A 149 13.33 -21.43 7.63
N VAL A 150 12.10 -20.90 7.44
CA VAL A 150 11.63 -19.76 8.22
C VAL A 150 11.04 -20.23 9.54
N LYS A 151 11.70 -19.86 10.63
CA LYS A 151 11.16 -20.08 11.98
C LYS A 151 10.11 -19.03 12.33
N ARG A 152 9.03 -19.44 12.98
CA ARG A 152 7.97 -18.54 13.46
C ARG A 152 7.36 -17.69 12.33
N ALA A 153 6.96 -18.31 11.24
CA ALA A 153 6.43 -17.64 10.04
C ALA A 153 5.33 -16.60 10.35
N SER A 154 4.50 -16.83 11.38
CA SER A 154 3.46 -15.91 11.83
C SER A 154 3.97 -14.62 12.50
N GLN A 155 5.27 -14.56 12.81
CA GLN A 155 5.90 -13.38 13.41
C GLN A 155 6.87 -12.69 12.45
N LYS A 156 7.18 -13.30 11.31
CA LYS A 156 8.14 -12.79 10.33
C LYS A 156 7.45 -11.97 9.25
N VAL A 157 7.88 -10.72 9.10
CA VAL A 157 7.36 -9.82 8.07
C VAL A 157 7.83 -10.27 6.69
N LEU A 158 6.90 -10.47 5.78
CA LEU A 158 7.16 -10.79 4.38
C LEU A 158 7.09 -9.55 3.48
N ILE A 159 5.97 -8.83 3.53
CA ILE A 159 5.74 -7.62 2.74
C ILE A 159 5.16 -6.54 3.66
N ALA A 160 5.60 -5.31 3.50
CA ALA A 160 5.05 -4.15 4.21
C ALA A 160 4.86 -2.96 3.27
N GLU A 161 3.95 -2.07 3.64
CA GLU A 161 3.91 -0.73 3.05
C GLU A 161 5.18 0.02 3.40
N THR A 162 5.78 0.71 2.44
CA THR A 162 7.09 1.33 2.61
C THR A 162 7.12 2.79 2.18
N VAL A 163 8.10 3.50 2.72
CA VAL A 163 8.58 4.79 2.21
C VAL A 163 10.09 4.70 2.02
N LYS A 164 10.66 5.52 1.14
CA LYS A 164 12.12 5.63 0.99
C LYS A 164 12.75 6.12 2.28
N CYS A 165 13.85 5.51 2.68
CA CYS A 165 14.50 5.82 3.96
C CYS A 165 15.12 7.23 4.04
N ASN A 166 15.31 7.90 2.91
CA ASN A 166 15.82 9.28 2.83
C ASN A 166 14.70 10.34 2.78
N GLU A 167 13.43 9.96 2.92
CA GLU A 167 12.33 10.90 3.00
C GLU A 167 12.32 11.59 4.37
N GLU A 168 12.42 12.91 4.40
CA GLU A 168 12.52 13.67 5.65
C GLU A 168 11.16 13.88 6.33
N ALA A 169 10.10 14.09 5.55
CA ALA A 169 8.75 14.32 6.04
C ALA A 169 7.73 13.54 5.18
N PRO A 170 7.69 12.19 5.30
CA PRO A 170 6.82 11.38 4.44
C PRO A 170 5.35 11.58 4.80
N ASP A 171 4.51 11.57 3.78
CA ASP A 171 3.05 11.56 3.87
C ASP A 171 2.46 10.33 3.16
N ALA A 172 1.13 10.22 3.14
CA ALA A 172 0.46 9.09 2.49
C ALA A 172 0.76 8.96 0.99
N SER A 173 1.20 10.05 0.33
CA SER A 173 1.54 10.09 -1.09
C SER A 173 3.03 9.83 -1.37
N SER A 174 3.87 9.74 -0.32
CA SER A 174 5.31 9.54 -0.46
C SER A 174 5.65 8.22 -1.14
N GLN A 175 6.70 8.26 -1.95
CA GLN A 175 7.18 7.10 -2.71
C GLN A 175 7.69 6.01 -1.78
N GLY A 176 7.31 4.76 -2.06
CA GLY A 176 7.84 3.59 -1.38
C GLY A 176 9.10 3.04 -2.03
N HIS A 177 9.48 1.84 -1.61
CA HIS A 177 10.61 1.09 -2.16
C HIS A 177 10.31 -0.40 -2.22
N ILE A 178 10.75 -1.07 -3.28
CA ILE A 178 10.53 -2.51 -3.51
C ILE A 178 11.15 -3.42 -2.45
N ARG A 179 12.18 -2.94 -1.76
CA ARG A 179 12.84 -3.63 -0.66
C ARG A 179 12.48 -2.95 0.65
N VAL A 180 12.15 -3.73 1.65
CA VAL A 180 12.00 -3.22 3.02
C VAL A 180 13.09 -3.80 3.90
N ALA A 181 13.71 -2.94 4.70
CA ALA A 181 14.73 -3.31 5.66
C ALA A 181 14.38 -2.78 7.04
N ASN A 182 15.01 -3.37 8.05
CA ASN A 182 14.86 -2.95 9.44
C ASN A 182 15.78 -1.78 9.83
N THR A 183 16.62 -1.28 8.91
CA THR A 183 17.58 -0.21 9.22
C THR A 183 17.53 0.92 8.23
N ARG A 184 17.69 2.16 8.70
CA ARG A 184 17.79 3.40 7.92
C ARG A 184 19.15 3.63 7.26
N GLN A 185 20.11 2.81 7.55
CA GLN A 185 21.53 3.10 7.20
C GLN A 185 21.85 3.02 5.72
N ASN A 186 20.89 2.62 4.89
CA ASN A 186 21.16 2.43 3.48
C ASN A 186 20.10 3.13 2.60
N SER A 187 20.48 4.18 1.89
CA SER A 187 19.62 4.96 0.98
C SER A 187 18.94 4.13 -0.13
N GLY A 188 19.37 2.89 -0.32
CA GLY A 188 18.82 1.96 -1.30
C GLY A 188 17.67 1.08 -0.80
N PHE A 189 17.06 1.39 0.34
CA PHE A 189 15.96 0.60 0.92
C PHE A 189 14.76 1.47 1.25
N GLY A 190 13.61 0.83 1.46
CA GLY A 190 12.46 1.40 2.11
C GLY A 190 12.41 0.99 3.57
N VAL A 191 11.69 1.76 4.34
CA VAL A 191 11.30 1.42 5.71
C VAL A 191 9.79 1.26 5.75
N PRO A 192 9.23 0.41 6.63
CA PRO A 192 7.79 0.32 6.79
C PRO A 192 7.18 1.67 7.13
N PHE A 193 6.02 1.96 6.56
CA PHE A 193 5.38 3.25 6.72
C PHE A 193 3.86 3.13 6.85
N ALA A 194 3.32 3.79 7.88
CA ALA A 194 1.89 3.86 8.14
C ALA A 194 1.21 4.85 7.18
N ARG A 195 0.41 4.36 6.22
CA ARG A 195 -0.27 5.19 5.21
C ARG A 195 -1.73 5.46 5.52
N HIS A 196 -2.30 4.72 6.45
CA HIS A 196 -3.72 4.72 6.73
C HIS A 196 -4.05 5.35 8.07
N ASN A 197 -5.34 5.70 8.26
CA ASN A 197 -5.87 6.23 9.50
C ASN A 197 -5.07 7.43 10.05
N GLY A 198 -4.79 8.42 9.19
CA GLY A 198 -4.03 9.61 9.55
C GLY A 198 -2.55 9.32 9.85
N LEU A 199 -1.94 8.41 9.10
CA LEU A 199 -0.55 7.95 9.24
C LEU A 199 -0.29 7.14 10.53
N HIS A 200 -1.31 6.45 11.03
CA HIS A 200 -1.19 5.59 12.21
C HIS A 200 -1.11 4.10 11.89
N ASP A 201 -1.69 3.66 10.79
CA ASP A 201 -1.85 2.24 10.48
C ASP A 201 -1.05 1.85 9.23
N CYS A 202 -0.26 0.77 9.35
CA CYS A 202 0.49 0.13 8.27
C CYS A 202 0.01 -1.31 8.11
N ASN A 203 -0.32 -1.70 6.90
CA ASN A 203 -0.63 -3.10 6.59
C ASN A 203 0.66 -3.88 6.33
N VAL A 204 0.76 -5.04 6.95
CA VAL A 204 1.92 -5.94 6.89
C VAL A 204 1.44 -7.35 6.56
N VAL A 205 2.08 -8.01 5.62
CA VAL A 205 1.92 -9.43 5.35
C VAL A 205 3.01 -10.20 6.07
N TYR A 206 2.62 -11.20 6.84
CA TYR A 206 3.54 -12.11 7.48
C TYR A 206 3.80 -13.34 6.59
N THR A 207 4.82 -14.11 6.93
CA THR A 207 5.28 -15.23 6.11
C THR A 207 4.28 -16.38 6.06
N ASP A 208 3.41 -16.52 7.05
CA ASP A 208 2.26 -17.45 7.05
C ASP A 208 1.05 -16.91 6.29
N LEU A 209 1.22 -15.78 5.58
CA LEU A 209 0.24 -15.10 4.72
C LEU A 209 -0.89 -14.37 5.47
N HIS A 210 -0.89 -14.34 6.80
CA HIS A 210 -1.85 -13.48 7.47
C HIS A 210 -1.46 -12.00 7.28
N VAL A 211 -2.48 -11.14 7.21
CA VAL A 211 -2.30 -9.69 7.14
C VAL A 211 -2.61 -9.10 8.50
N GLY A 212 -1.65 -8.39 9.06
CA GLY A 212 -1.83 -7.60 10.27
C GLY A 212 -1.79 -6.10 9.96
N THR A 213 -2.49 -5.33 10.75
CA THR A 213 -2.36 -3.87 10.77
C THR A 213 -1.54 -3.46 11.98
N VAL A 214 -0.39 -2.88 11.73
CA VAL A 214 0.49 -2.38 12.79
C VAL A 214 0.17 -0.92 13.03
N ARG A 215 -0.19 -0.58 14.27
CA ARG A 215 -0.53 0.78 14.66
C ARG A 215 0.68 1.49 15.25
N THR A 216 0.93 2.71 14.78
CA THR A 216 1.98 3.58 15.32
C THR A 216 1.37 4.67 16.18
N PRO A 217 1.91 4.99 17.36
CA PRO A 217 1.37 6.06 18.23
C PRO A 217 1.78 7.47 17.81
N VAL A 218 2.72 7.66 16.89
CA VAL A 218 3.28 8.98 16.57
C VAL A 218 3.04 9.36 15.12
N VAL A 219 2.29 10.44 14.94
CA VAL A 219 2.12 11.15 13.67
C VAL A 219 3.23 12.19 13.51
N GLY A 220 3.92 12.19 12.38
CA GLY A 220 4.46 13.44 11.82
C GLY A 220 5.79 13.98 12.35
N LYS A 221 6.70 13.14 12.81
CA LYS A 221 8.14 13.52 12.76
C LYS A 221 8.90 12.36 12.17
N SER A 222 9.54 12.61 11.04
CA SER A 222 10.33 11.69 10.24
C SER A 222 10.13 10.23 10.67
N GLY A 223 9.36 9.49 9.92
CA GLY A 223 8.82 8.14 10.23
C GLY A 223 9.82 7.10 10.75
N SER A 224 10.97 7.57 11.16
CA SER A 224 12.12 6.82 11.58
C SER A 224 12.03 6.26 12.97
N ASP A 225 11.62 7.08 13.96
CA ASP A 225 11.94 6.72 15.33
C ASP A 225 10.96 5.71 15.92
N PHE A 226 9.73 5.66 15.44
CA PHE A 226 8.72 4.79 16.02
C PHE A 226 8.56 3.45 15.31
N PHE A 227 8.49 3.43 13.99
CA PHE A 227 8.55 2.18 13.23
C PHE A 227 9.88 1.47 13.45
N TYR A 228 10.92 2.25 13.62
CA TYR A 228 12.25 1.78 14.05
C TYR A 228 12.21 1.06 15.38
N LYS A 229 11.52 1.62 16.37
CA LYS A 229 11.41 1.00 17.69
C LYS A 229 10.62 -0.31 17.66
N PHE A 230 9.50 -0.36 16.92
CA PHE A 230 8.74 -1.59 16.71
C PHE A 230 9.55 -2.65 15.95
N ILE A 231 10.35 -2.25 14.97
CA ILE A 231 11.17 -3.14 14.16
C ILE A 231 12.45 -3.54 14.93
N LEU A 232 13.08 -2.61 15.63
CA LEU A 232 14.32 -2.88 16.39
C LEU A 232 14.08 -3.67 17.68
N GLU A 233 12.98 -3.42 18.38
CA GLU A 233 12.60 -4.22 19.55
C GLU A 233 12.24 -5.66 19.16
N SER A 234 11.96 -5.91 17.87
CA SER A 234 11.71 -7.22 17.30
C SER A 234 12.65 -7.57 16.17
N ASP A 235 13.97 -7.45 16.34
CA ASP A 235 14.96 -7.98 15.38
C ASP A 235 14.65 -9.44 15.01
N LYS A 236 14.01 -10.14 15.96
CA LYS A 236 13.45 -11.49 15.81
C LYS A 236 12.37 -11.61 14.71
N ASN A 237 11.73 -10.53 14.29
CA ASN A 237 10.65 -10.56 13.30
C ASN A 237 11.14 -10.35 11.85
N TRP A 238 12.41 -10.10 11.65
CA TRP A 238 12.96 -9.79 10.33
C TRP A 238 13.81 -10.89 9.73
N LYS A 239 14.66 -11.54 10.51
CA LYS A 239 15.53 -12.59 9.99
C LYS A 239 14.82 -13.94 9.93
N PRO A 240 14.90 -14.69 8.82
CA PRO A 240 14.25 -15.99 8.69
C PRO A 240 14.72 -17.04 9.71
N GLU A 241 15.97 -16.97 10.10
CA GLU A 241 16.67 -17.98 10.92
C GLU A 241 16.53 -17.78 12.43
N ASP A 242 16.10 -16.61 12.91
CA ASP A 242 15.86 -16.32 14.33
C ASP A 242 14.41 -16.68 14.71
#